data_a65fd5af96f71c153294adde574e21d0
#
_entry.id   a65fd5af96f71c153294adde574e21d0
#
_cell.length_a   1.000
_cell.length_b   1.000
_cell.length_c   1.000
_cell.angle_alpha   90.00
_cell.angle_beta   90.00
_cell.angle_gamma   90.00
#
_symmetry.space_group_name_H-M   'P 1'
#
loop_
_entity.id
_entity.type
_entity.pdbx_description
1 polymer ?
#
loop_
_entity_poly.entity_id
_entity_poly.type
_entity_poly.pdbx_seq_one_letter_code
_entity_poly.pdbx_strand_id
1 'polypeptide(L)'
;PGRPQDKSVVTNIVEAMRQYASGELGDQPILYSAADRIVAIGSDGMMNAVRLARHAALKSYLKPEHVAFGSINSPMQCMMKEICAQCLQLHRDPETGKETVVFSCFNQDQRLDLVDFANLRQRLRQNSVQEKIGALWIDRSLRQLGVRG
;
A
#
# COMPACT_ATOMS: atom_id res chain seq x y z
N PRO A 1 6.52 -17.39 -16.21
CA PRO A 1 7.84 -17.92 -16.52
C PRO A 1 8.61 -17.99 -15.22
N GLY A 2 8.34 -18.99 -14.46
CA GLY A 2 8.92 -19.07 -13.15
C GLY A 2 9.90 -20.23 -13.07
N ARG A 3 10.70 -20.21 -12.05
CA ARG A 3 11.44 -21.38 -11.60
C ARG A 3 10.40 -22.42 -11.12
N PRO A 4 10.71 -23.73 -11.14
CA PRO A 4 9.76 -24.78 -10.71
C PRO A 4 9.17 -24.57 -9.30
N GLN A 5 9.92 -23.87 -8.42
CA GLN A 5 9.51 -23.55 -7.07
C GLN A 5 8.66 -22.27 -6.95
N ASP A 6 8.57 -21.47 -8.01
CA ASP A 6 7.80 -20.24 -7.97
C ASP A 6 6.29 -20.54 -7.99
N LYS A 7 5.56 -19.91 -7.10
CA LYS A 7 4.09 -19.96 -7.08
C LYS A 7 3.54 -18.69 -7.71
N SER A 8 2.59 -18.83 -8.60
CA SER A 8 1.92 -17.69 -9.20
C SER A 8 0.42 -17.94 -9.35
N VAL A 9 -0.37 -16.91 -9.17
CA VAL A 9 -1.82 -16.93 -9.29
C VAL A 9 -2.31 -15.60 -9.86
N VAL A 10 -3.34 -15.65 -10.68
CA VAL A 10 -3.97 -14.45 -11.23
C VAL A 10 -5.16 -14.09 -10.36
N THR A 11 -4.94 -13.23 -9.37
CA THR A 11 -5.97 -12.78 -8.43
C THR A 11 -5.56 -11.49 -7.76
N ASN A 12 -6.38 -10.95 -6.83
CA ASN A 12 -5.97 -9.83 -6.00
C ASN A 12 -5.02 -10.29 -4.88
N ILE A 13 -4.26 -9.35 -4.32
CA ILE A 13 -3.22 -9.66 -3.33
C ILE A 13 -3.75 -10.36 -2.08
N VAL A 14 -4.91 -9.95 -1.56
CA VAL A 14 -5.49 -10.54 -0.35
C VAL A 14 -5.86 -12.00 -0.59
N GLU A 15 -6.45 -12.30 -1.73
CA GLU A 15 -6.80 -13.66 -2.11
C GLU A 15 -5.54 -14.51 -2.36
N ALA A 16 -4.50 -13.95 -3.00
CA ALA A 16 -3.22 -14.64 -3.13
C ALA A 16 -2.59 -14.98 -1.77
N MET A 17 -2.63 -14.03 -0.83
CA MET A 17 -2.17 -14.25 0.55
C MET A 17 -2.98 -15.36 1.24
N ARG A 18 -4.30 -15.36 1.07
CA ARG A 18 -5.18 -16.39 1.64
C ARG A 18 -4.87 -17.77 1.06
N GLN A 19 -4.78 -17.88 -0.26
CA GLN A 19 -4.48 -19.14 -0.94
C GLN A 19 -3.11 -19.69 -0.56
N TYR A 20 -2.11 -18.82 -0.39
CA TYR A 20 -0.82 -19.23 0.12
C TYR A 20 -0.94 -19.74 1.57
N ALA A 21 -1.60 -18.98 2.43
CA ALA A 21 -1.74 -19.29 3.84
C ALA A 21 -2.56 -20.57 4.10
N SER A 22 -3.55 -20.86 3.26
CA SER A 22 -4.35 -22.10 3.34
C SER A 22 -3.69 -23.33 2.72
N GLY A 23 -2.58 -23.14 1.99
CA GLY A 23 -1.92 -24.24 1.25
C GLY A 23 -2.54 -24.55 -0.11
N GLU A 24 -3.52 -23.78 -0.57
CA GLU A 24 -4.14 -23.98 -1.88
C GLU A 24 -3.15 -23.82 -3.06
N LEU A 25 -2.08 -23.06 -2.86
CA LEU A 25 -1.00 -22.92 -3.84
C LEU A 25 0.06 -24.01 -3.74
N GLY A 26 -0.17 -25.05 -2.92
CA GLY A 26 0.75 -26.15 -2.67
C GLY A 26 1.68 -25.89 -1.49
N ASP A 27 2.82 -26.61 -1.44
CA ASP A 27 3.74 -26.55 -0.30
C ASP A 27 4.16 -25.13 0.05
N GLN A 28 4.18 -24.85 1.35
CA GLN A 28 4.64 -23.58 1.90
C GLN A 28 6.08 -23.74 2.42
N PRO A 29 7.10 -23.34 1.66
CA PRO A 29 8.48 -23.42 2.14
C PRO A 29 8.72 -22.50 3.35
N ILE A 30 7.92 -21.43 3.47
CA ILE A 30 7.87 -20.56 4.63
C ILE A 30 6.43 -20.52 5.12
N LEU A 31 6.18 -21.00 6.33
CA LEU A 31 4.84 -20.98 6.92
C LEU A 31 4.37 -19.54 7.09
N TYR A 32 3.16 -19.27 6.64
CA TYR A 32 2.56 -17.94 6.80
C TYR A 32 2.44 -17.51 8.27
N SER A 33 2.20 -18.48 9.15
CA SER A 33 2.18 -18.30 10.62
C SER A 33 3.55 -18.00 11.23
N ALA A 34 4.65 -18.15 10.49
CA ALA A 34 5.97 -17.76 10.96
C ALA A 34 6.28 -16.27 10.75
N ALA A 35 5.44 -15.56 9.97
CA ALA A 35 5.65 -14.16 9.68
C ALA A 35 5.42 -13.26 10.91
N ASP A 36 6.44 -12.55 11.34
CA ASP A 36 6.36 -11.55 12.42
C ASP A 36 5.97 -10.17 11.87
N ARG A 37 6.26 -9.92 10.60
CA ARG A 37 6.07 -8.62 9.98
C ARG A 37 5.54 -8.74 8.55
N ILE A 38 4.56 -7.90 8.23
CA ILE A 38 4.06 -7.71 6.87
C ILE A 38 4.46 -6.32 6.42
N VAL A 39 5.04 -6.22 5.23
CA VAL A 39 5.32 -4.93 4.58
C VAL A 39 4.51 -4.87 3.29
N ALA A 40 3.66 -3.86 3.18
CA ALA A 40 2.82 -3.63 2.01
C ALA A 40 3.27 -2.36 1.29
N ILE A 41 3.60 -2.49 0.01
CA ILE A 41 4.02 -1.39 -0.86
C ILE A 41 3.14 -1.41 -2.09
N GLY A 42 2.41 -0.33 -2.33
CA GLY A 42 1.52 -0.24 -3.48
C GLY A 42 0.45 0.85 -3.34
N SER A 43 -0.70 0.67 -4.00
CA SER A 43 -1.78 1.64 -3.92
C SER A 43 -2.39 1.71 -2.51
N ASP A 44 -2.95 2.87 -2.17
CA ASP A 44 -3.69 3.07 -0.91
C ASP A 44 -4.80 2.02 -0.72
N GLY A 45 -5.51 1.70 -1.78
CA GLY A 45 -6.55 0.67 -1.78
C GLY A 45 -6.01 -0.72 -1.45
N MET A 46 -4.89 -1.10 -2.03
CA MET A 46 -4.24 -2.39 -1.77
C MET A 46 -3.72 -2.47 -0.33
N MET A 47 -3.03 -1.45 0.14
CA MET A 47 -2.52 -1.42 1.52
C MET A 47 -3.66 -1.47 2.54
N ASN A 48 -4.76 -0.74 2.29
CA ASN A 48 -5.95 -0.81 3.14
C ASN A 48 -6.61 -2.19 3.11
N ALA A 49 -6.68 -2.84 1.96
CA ALA A 49 -7.22 -4.20 1.85
C ALA A 49 -6.40 -5.20 2.67
N VAL A 50 -5.06 -5.12 2.60
CA VAL A 50 -4.16 -5.94 3.44
C VAL A 50 -4.37 -5.63 4.93
N ARG A 51 -4.48 -4.35 5.31
CA ARG A 51 -4.78 -3.96 6.69
C ARG A 51 -6.05 -4.62 7.22
N LEU A 52 -7.14 -4.55 6.48
CA LEU A 52 -8.42 -5.13 6.88
C LEU A 52 -8.36 -6.66 6.91
N ALA A 53 -7.76 -7.28 5.91
CA ALA A 53 -7.68 -8.73 5.79
C ALA A 53 -6.89 -9.38 6.94
N ARG A 54 -5.86 -8.72 7.47
CA ARG A 54 -5.09 -9.19 8.64
C ARG A 54 -5.96 -9.46 9.87
N HIS A 55 -6.97 -8.63 10.08
CA HIS A 55 -7.87 -8.73 11.22
C HIS A 55 -9.13 -9.56 10.93
N ALA A 56 -9.30 -9.99 9.69
CA ALA A 56 -10.46 -10.77 9.22
C ALA A 56 -10.01 -12.09 8.56
N ALA A 57 -9.98 -12.15 7.24
CA ALA A 57 -9.75 -13.38 6.47
C ALA A 57 -8.38 -14.04 6.71
N LEU A 58 -7.36 -13.27 7.08
CA LEU A 58 -6.01 -13.77 7.34
C LEU A 58 -5.71 -13.98 8.83
N LYS A 59 -6.61 -13.58 9.71
CA LYS A 59 -6.37 -13.58 11.17
C LYS A 59 -5.95 -14.94 11.71
N SER A 60 -6.58 -16.01 11.26
CA SER A 60 -6.30 -17.38 11.72
C SER A 60 -4.96 -17.95 11.25
N TYR A 61 -4.35 -17.33 10.25
CA TYR A 61 -3.09 -17.76 9.67
C TYR A 61 -1.88 -16.96 10.17
N LEU A 62 -2.11 -15.87 10.86
CA LEU A 62 -1.07 -14.95 11.34
C LEU A 62 -0.84 -15.09 12.85
N LYS A 63 0.37 -14.80 13.30
CA LYS A 63 0.64 -14.66 14.73
C LYS A 63 -0.21 -13.52 15.32
N PRO A 64 -0.71 -13.65 16.54
CA PRO A 64 -1.47 -12.58 17.21
C PRO A 64 -0.69 -11.26 17.31
N GLU A 65 0.62 -11.36 17.59
CA GLU A 65 1.53 -10.23 17.81
C GLU A 65 2.19 -9.69 16.53
N HIS A 66 1.83 -10.22 15.35
CA HIS A 66 2.42 -9.73 14.10
C HIS A 66 2.12 -8.25 13.88
N VAL A 67 3.05 -7.56 13.26
CA VAL A 67 2.90 -6.14 12.90
C VAL A 67 2.87 -5.94 11.38
N ALA A 68 2.21 -4.89 10.93
CA ALA A 68 2.21 -4.56 9.52
C ALA A 68 2.56 -3.09 9.27
N PHE A 69 3.37 -2.88 8.25
CA PHE A 69 3.80 -1.59 7.79
C PHE A 69 3.38 -1.36 6.33
N GLY A 70 3.01 -0.12 6.03
CA GLY A 70 2.83 0.34 4.67
C GLY A 70 3.91 1.35 4.32
N SER A 71 4.54 1.20 3.16
CA SER A 71 5.40 2.25 2.61
C SER A 71 4.50 3.25 1.88
N ILE A 72 4.21 4.38 2.55
CA ILE A 72 3.29 5.38 2.05
C ILE A 72 4.09 6.52 1.43
N ASN A 73 4.11 6.56 0.12
CA ASN A 73 4.73 7.63 -0.63
C ASN A 73 3.78 8.83 -0.75
N SER A 74 4.34 10.02 -0.55
CA SER A 74 3.67 11.25 -0.94
C SER A 74 3.75 11.42 -2.46
N PRO A 75 2.70 11.94 -3.11
CA PRO A 75 2.72 12.24 -4.54
C PRO A 75 3.75 13.32 -4.92
N MET A 76 4.25 14.07 -3.95
CA MET A 76 5.28 15.08 -4.14
C MET A 76 6.45 14.80 -3.21
N GLN A 77 7.60 14.50 -3.77
CA GLN A 77 8.83 14.39 -3.02
C GLN A 77 9.40 15.78 -2.76
N CYS A 78 9.48 16.15 -1.50
CA CYS A 78 10.22 17.31 -1.07
C CYS A 78 11.66 16.94 -0.70
N MET A 79 12.39 17.91 -0.14
CA MET A 79 13.75 17.68 0.37
C MET A 79 13.79 16.86 1.68
N MET A 80 12.72 16.16 2.03
CA MET A 80 12.56 15.35 3.25
C MET A 80 12.85 16.15 4.55
N LYS A 81 12.51 17.43 4.57
CA LYS A 81 12.77 18.34 5.69
C LYS A 81 11.52 18.72 6.49
N GLU A 82 10.41 18.03 6.25
CA GLU A 82 9.13 18.28 6.96
C GLU A 82 8.64 19.76 6.86
N ILE A 83 8.94 20.45 5.77
CA ILE A 83 8.66 21.89 5.62
C ILE A 83 7.37 22.15 4.85
N CYS A 84 7.15 21.45 3.71
CA CYS A 84 6.06 21.81 2.78
C CYS A 84 4.69 21.27 3.21
N ALA A 85 4.62 20.39 4.18
CA ALA A 85 3.40 19.76 4.72
C ALA A 85 2.53 18.98 3.70
N GLN A 86 2.98 18.80 2.47
CA GLN A 86 2.21 18.09 1.44
C GLN A 86 2.13 16.59 1.68
N CYS A 87 3.12 16.04 2.39
CA CYS A 87 3.19 14.62 2.72
C CYS A 87 2.58 14.28 4.09
N LEU A 88 1.84 15.18 4.71
CA LEU A 88 1.18 14.92 5.98
C LEU A 88 0.23 13.73 5.85
N GLN A 89 0.34 12.80 6.81
CA GLN A 89 -0.53 11.65 6.96
C GLN A 89 -1.24 11.71 8.29
N LEU A 90 -2.56 11.54 8.26
CA LEU A 90 -3.34 11.39 9.48
C LEU A 90 -3.22 9.95 9.96
N HIS A 91 -2.80 9.81 11.20
CA HIS A 91 -2.86 8.57 11.94
C HIS A 91 -3.97 8.64 12.97
N ARG A 92 -4.71 7.55 13.12
CA ARG A 92 -5.71 7.38 14.16
C ARG A 92 -5.48 6.07 14.87
N ASP A 93 -5.22 6.16 16.15
CA ASP A 93 -5.06 4.98 16.99
C ASP A 93 -6.40 4.26 17.12
N PRO A 94 -6.51 2.97 16.74
CA PRO A 94 -7.77 2.24 16.75
C PRO A 94 -8.30 1.95 18.17
N GLU A 95 -7.44 1.97 19.19
CA GLU A 95 -7.81 1.68 20.58
C GLU A 95 -8.24 2.93 21.33
N THR A 96 -7.48 4.01 21.17
CA THR A 96 -7.69 5.26 21.93
C THR A 96 -8.45 6.31 21.15
N GLY A 97 -8.56 6.18 19.83
CA GLY A 97 -9.09 7.18 18.93
C GLY A 97 -8.20 8.42 18.77
N LYS A 98 -7.01 8.43 19.39
CA LYS A 98 -6.09 9.56 19.33
C LYS A 98 -5.62 9.80 17.90
N GLU A 99 -5.72 11.03 17.46
CA GLU A 99 -5.23 11.47 16.16
C GLU A 99 -3.84 12.08 16.30
N THR A 100 -2.97 11.72 15.37
CA THR A 100 -1.63 12.29 15.22
C THR A 100 -1.33 12.51 13.75
N VAL A 101 -0.44 13.43 13.44
CA VAL A 101 -0.03 13.73 12.07
C VAL A 101 1.45 13.43 11.94
N VAL A 102 1.81 12.71 10.90
CA VAL A 102 3.19 12.38 10.57
C VAL A 102 3.56 12.84 9.16
N PHE A 103 4.82 13.13 8.94
CA PHE A 103 5.34 13.45 7.61
C PHE A 103 5.81 12.17 6.93
N SER A 104 5.13 11.72 5.88
CA SER A 104 5.48 10.49 5.18
C SER A 104 6.81 10.58 4.42
N CYS A 105 7.30 11.77 4.10
CA CYS A 105 8.61 11.95 3.49
C CYS A 105 9.77 11.56 4.43
N PHE A 106 9.55 11.65 5.74
CA PHE A 106 10.52 11.24 6.75
C PHE A 106 10.18 9.86 7.34
N ASN A 107 8.88 9.60 7.53
CA ASN A 107 8.37 8.34 8.09
C ASN A 107 7.66 7.55 6.98
N GLN A 108 8.42 6.97 6.05
CA GLN A 108 7.84 6.23 4.92
C GLN A 108 7.18 4.93 5.35
N ASP A 109 7.80 4.21 6.28
CA ASP A 109 7.28 2.95 6.80
C ASP A 109 6.36 3.22 7.99
N GLN A 110 5.07 3.23 7.72
CA GLN A 110 4.05 3.56 8.71
C GLN A 110 3.28 2.31 9.13
N ARG A 111 2.95 2.18 10.41
CA ARG A 111 2.10 1.09 10.90
C ARG A 111 0.72 1.18 10.22
N LEU A 112 0.36 0.13 9.48
CA LEU A 112 -0.89 0.10 8.70
C LEU A 112 -2.13 0.36 9.55
N ASP A 113 -2.13 -0.09 10.80
CA ASP A 113 -3.28 0.05 11.70
C ASP A 113 -3.53 1.49 12.13
N LEU A 114 -2.50 2.33 12.09
CA LEU A 114 -2.61 3.74 12.46
C LEU A 114 -3.04 4.64 11.31
N VAL A 115 -2.76 4.25 10.06
CA VAL A 115 -3.02 5.09 8.88
C VAL A 115 -4.51 5.28 8.66
N ASP A 116 -4.97 6.54 8.60
CA ASP A 116 -6.32 6.87 8.12
C ASP A 116 -6.37 6.83 6.60
N PHE A 117 -6.67 5.65 6.06
CA PHE A 117 -6.77 5.43 4.61
C PHE A 117 -7.90 6.21 3.93
N ALA A 118 -8.92 6.62 4.66
CA ALA A 118 -9.99 7.45 4.11
C ALA A 118 -9.46 8.86 3.84
N ASN A 119 -8.75 9.44 4.80
CA ASN A 119 -8.07 10.73 4.65
C ASN A 119 -7.00 10.67 3.55
N LEU A 120 -6.16 9.64 3.54
CA LEU A 120 -5.14 9.44 2.51
C LEU A 120 -5.76 9.42 1.11
N ARG A 121 -6.82 8.64 0.90
CA ARG A 121 -7.52 8.55 -0.38
C ARG A 121 -8.13 9.89 -0.80
N GLN A 122 -8.72 10.64 0.13
CA GLN A 122 -9.27 11.96 -0.16
C GLN A 122 -8.18 12.92 -0.64
N ARG A 123 -7.03 12.91 0.01
CA ARG A 123 -5.89 13.76 -0.36
C ARG A 123 -5.30 13.39 -1.72
N LEU A 124 -5.12 12.10 -1.99
CA LEU A 124 -4.63 11.63 -3.30
C LEU A 124 -5.57 12.03 -4.44
N ARG A 125 -6.89 12.01 -4.19
CA ARG A 125 -7.88 12.44 -5.19
C ARG A 125 -7.80 13.93 -5.53
N GLN A 126 -7.36 14.79 -4.63
CA GLN A 126 -7.20 16.22 -4.90
C GLN A 126 -6.15 16.48 -5.99
N ASN A 127 -5.11 15.66 -6.07
CA ASN A 127 -4.07 15.76 -7.10
C ASN A 127 -4.44 15.06 -8.42
N SER A 128 -5.44 14.19 -8.42
CA SER A 128 -5.78 13.34 -9.57
C SER A 128 -6.22 14.14 -10.80
N VAL A 129 -6.77 15.33 -10.64
CA VAL A 129 -7.19 16.21 -11.75
C VAL A 129 -5.95 16.77 -12.45
N GLN A 130 -4.96 17.25 -11.72
CA GLN A 130 -3.71 17.77 -12.29
C GLN A 130 -2.93 16.67 -13.01
N GLU A 131 -2.86 15.48 -12.41
CA GLU A 131 -2.20 14.32 -13.02
C GLU A 131 -2.88 13.91 -14.35
N LYS A 132 -4.21 13.88 -14.39
CA LYS A 132 -4.96 13.59 -15.60
C LYS A 132 -4.75 14.65 -16.70
N ILE A 133 -4.80 15.92 -16.34
CA ILE A 133 -4.54 17.02 -17.27
C ILE A 133 -3.10 16.93 -17.78
N GLY A 134 -2.13 16.72 -16.89
CA GLY A 134 -0.71 16.54 -17.24
C GLY A 134 -0.51 15.35 -18.21
N ALA A 135 -1.11 14.20 -17.92
CA ALA A 135 -1.04 13.03 -18.76
C ALA A 135 -1.66 13.27 -20.16
N LEU A 136 -2.82 13.92 -20.23
CA LEU A 136 -3.46 14.28 -21.49
C LEU A 136 -2.61 15.27 -22.31
N TRP A 137 -2.00 16.24 -21.63
CA TRP A 137 -1.13 17.22 -22.28
C TRP A 137 0.15 16.57 -22.84
N ILE A 138 0.77 15.68 -22.07
CA ILE A 138 1.94 14.91 -22.51
C ILE A 138 1.57 14.03 -23.70
N ASP A 139 0.47 13.29 -23.65
CA ASP A 139 0.02 12.43 -24.74
C ASP A 139 -0.22 13.24 -26.02
N ARG A 140 -0.90 14.38 -25.92
CA ARG A 140 -1.09 15.30 -27.05
C ARG A 140 0.24 15.78 -27.63
N SER A 141 1.18 16.18 -26.77
CA SER A 141 2.50 16.66 -27.20
C SER A 141 3.30 15.56 -27.91
N LEU A 142 3.27 14.32 -27.39
CA LEU A 142 3.94 13.17 -28.01
C LEU A 142 3.36 12.83 -29.37
N ARG A 143 2.04 12.95 -29.53
CA ARG A 143 1.39 12.79 -30.89
C ARG A 143 1.82 13.88 -31.83
N GLN A 144 1.85 15.14 -31.43
CA GLN A 144 2.31 16.25 -32.27
C GLN A 144 3.78 16.11 -32.68
N LEU A 145 4.61 15.52 -31.85
CA LEU A 145 6.02 15.24 -32.17
C LEU A 145 6.22 13.94 -32.97
N GLY A 146 5.15 13.21 -33.30
CA GLY A 146 5.24 11.94 -34.04
C GLY A 146 5.87 10.78 -33.25
N VAL A 147 5.99 10.89 -31.93
CA VAL A 147 6.56 9.84 -31.08
C VAL A 147 5.53 8.77 -30.69
N ARG A 148 4.25 9.10 -30.78
CA ARG A 148 3.10 8.19 -30.67
C ARG A 148 2.10 8.44 -31.80
N GLY A 149 1.66 7.34 -32.42
CA GLY A 149 0.55 7.32 -33.33
C GLY A 149 -0.80 7.25 -32.64
#